data_ae35e8594b43d3634f0e41c6fc391bb1
#
_entry.id   ae35e8594b43d3634f0e41c6fc391bb1
#
_cell.length_a   1.000
_cell.length_b   1.000
_cell.length_c   1.000
_cell.angle_alpha   90.00
_cell.angle_beta   90.00
_cell.angle_gamma   90.00
#
_symmetry.space_group_name_H-M   'P 1'
#
loop_
_entity.id
_entity.type
_entity.pdbx_description
1 polymer ?
#
loop_
_entity_poly.entity_id
_entity_poly.type
_entity_poly.pdbx_seq_one_letter_code
_entity_poly.pdbx_strand_id
1 'polypeptide(L)'
;ALQLEILITILVVLLLLFNLRASVLVAGSLPVAVLMCFIAMRYWEVEANILALSGIVIAVGTMVDMGIVLTENMLTHLKKAPNKETISTSITKATKEVAPAIITALATTIVSFLPVFTMVAEEGKLFRPLAFTKTFALIASLVVSILILPSIAVQLFSIDSKNKQKSIFYSVSLILFSSLLLFYEYPILAFIGIIVGIFNLGKSIIHQGYLTLYDKIQNYCYVLILGFLLARIWMPLGVNHSLFSNFFFVVIIVSFLCGLVSLIIEYYELILGFLLDLRFLFLG
;
A
#
# COMPACT_ATOMS: atom_id res chain seq x y z
N ALA A 1 2.35 8.64 17.19
CA ALA A 1 1.46 7.52 16.88
C ALA A 1 1.14 7.47 15.38
N LEU A 2 0.47 8.48 14.78
CA LEU A 2 0.05 8.49 13.37
C LEU A 2 1.20 8.27 12.37
N GLN A 3 2.36 8.93 12.55
CA GLN A 3 3.53 8.76 11.67
C GLN A 3 4.05 7.32 11.68
N LEU A 4 4.09 6.71 12.87
CA LEU A 4 4.56 5.35 13.03
C LEU A 4 3.60 4.35 12.38
N GLU A 5 2.29 4.58 12.50
CA GLU A 5 1.29 3.74 11.86
C GLU A 5 1.33 3.82 10.33
N ILE A 6 1.43 5.03 9.78
CA ILE A 6 1.61 5.23 8.33
C ILE A 6 2.88 4.51 7.86
N LEU A 7 3.98 4.63 8.59
CA LEU A 7 5.24 3.99 8.24
C LEU A 7 5.13 2.45 8.27
N ILE A 8 4.52 1.89 9.32
CA ILE A 8 4.28 0.44 9.42
C ILE A 8 3.40 -0.03 8.28
N THR A 9 2.32 0.67 8.00
CA THR A 9 1.39 0.34 6.91
C THR A 9 2.10 0.36 5.55
N ILE A 10 2.91 1.38 5.28
CA ILE A 10 3.75 1.45 4.07
C ILE A 10 4.67 0.24 3.96
N LEU A 11 5.35 -0.14 5.05
CA LEU A 11 6.26 -1.30 5.05
C LEU A 11 5.51 -2.61 4.80
N VAL A 12 4.34 -2.78 5.41
CA VAL A 12 3.48 -3.96 5.19
C VAL A 12 3.03 -4.04 3.74
N VAL A 13 2.58 -2.94 3.14
CA VAL A 13 2.18 -2.88 1.73
C VAL A 13 3.35 -3.21 0.80
N LEU A 14 4.53 -2.65 1.07
CA LEU A 14 5.75 -2.95 0.32
C LEU A 14 6.11 -4.44 0.39
N LEU A 15 5.86 -5.07 1.53
CA LEU A 15 6.16 -6.49 1.76
C LEU A 15 5.16 -7.41 1.05
N LEU A 16 3.86 -7.08 1.07
CA LEU A 16 2.80 -7.96 0.58
C LEU A 16 2.61 -7.94 -0.94
N LEU A 17 2.81 -6.81 -1.61
CA LEU A 17 2.50 -6.67 -3.04
C LEU A 17 3.50 -7.33 -3.99
N PHE A 18 4.65 -7.83 -3.51
CA PHE A 18 5.70 -8.49 -4.34
C PHE A 18 6.09 -7.78 -5.65
N ASN A 19 5.63 -6.54 -5.83
CA ASN A 19 5.90 -5.70 -7.00
C ASN A 19 6.28 -4.30 -6.55
N LEU A 20 7.58 -4.00 -6.55
CA LEU A 20 8.11 -2.76 -6.01
C LEU A 20 7.46 -1.50 -6.60
N ARG A 21 7.18 -1.49 -7.92
CA ARG A 21 6.53 -0.34 -8.57
C ARG A 21 5.10 -0.13 -8.07
N ALA A 22 4.33 -1.22 -8.00
CA ALA A 22 2.97 -1.18 -7.48
C ALA A 22 2.94 -0.79 -6.00
N SER A 23 3.85 -1.37 -5.21
CA SER A 23 3.96 -1.08 -3.78
C SER A 23 4.31 0.39 -3.51
N VAL A 24 5.27 0.96 -4.26
CA VAL A 24 5.63 2.38 -4.15
C VAL A 24 4.47 3.28 -4.56
N LEU A 25 3.69 2.90 -5.57
CA LEU A 25 2.52 3.64 -6.00
C LEU A 25 1.46 3.73 -4.89
N VAL A 26 1.12 2.57 -4.28
CA VAL A 26 0.16 2.51 -3.17
C VAL A 26 0.70 3.19 -1.92
N ALA A 27 1.95 2.90 -1.55
CA ALA A 27 2.59 3.50 -0.38
C ALA A 27 2.68 5.02 -0.47
N GLY A 28 2.97 5.55 -1.68
CA GLY A 28 3.02 6.99 -1.93
C GLY A 28 1.66 7.69 -1.91
N SER A 29 0.57 6.97 -2.23
CA SER A 29 -0.78 7.53 -2.20
C SER A 29 -1.27 7.84 -0.78
N LEU A 30 -0.83 7.08 0.23
CA LEU A 30 -1.28 7.20 1.61
C LEU A 30 -0.86 8.54 2.26
N PRO A 31 0.41 8.98 2.24
CA PRO A 31 0.78 10.29 2.76
C PRO A 31 0.03 11.44 2.06
N VAL A 32 -0.19 11.34 0.75
CA VAL A 32 -0.94 12.35 -0.02
C VAL A 32 -2.38 12.44 0.46
N ALA A 33 -3.06 11.30 0.66
CA ALA A 33 -4.43 11.28 1.18
C ALA A 33 -4.52 11.85 2.61
N VAL A 34 -3.56 11.51 3.48
CA VAL A 34 -3.50 12.06 4.84
C VAL A 34 -3.26 13.58 4.82
N LEU A 35 -2.36 14.08 3.98
CA LEU A 35 -2.14 15.53 3.83
C LEU A 35 -3.40 16.25 3.32
N MET A 36 -4.12 15.67 2.35
CA MET A 36 -5.41 16.21 1.90
C MET A 36 -6.45 16.21 3.02
N CYS A 37 -6.47 15.19 3.87
CA CYS A 37 -7.33 15.16 5.05
C CYS A 37 -7.02 16.32 6.01
N PHE A 38 -5.73 16.59 6.30
CA PHE A 38 -5.34 17.74 7.13
C PHE A 38 -5.73 19.08 6.50
N ILE A 39 -5.64 19.22 5.18
CA ILE A 39 -6.10 20.42 4.46
C ILE A 39 -7.62 20.59 4.67
N ALA A 40 -8.40 19.51 4.54
CA ALA A 40 -9.84 19.54 4.78
C ALA A 40 -10.15 19.89 6.24
N MET A 41 -9.46 19.29 7.22
CA MET A 41 -9.61 19.64 8.63
C MET A 41 -9.37 21.14 8.88
N ARG A 42 -8.32 21.71 8.27
CA ARG A 42 -8.00 23.14 8.37
C ARG A 42 -9.11 24.00 7.80
N TYR A 43 -9.69 23.62 6.66
CA TYR A 43 -10.74 24.37 5.99
C TYR A 43 -12.07 24.37 6.78
N TRP A 44 -12.41 23.24 7.42
CA TRP A 44 -13.61 23.08 8.25
C TRP A 44 -13.39 23.38 9.74
N GLU A 45 -12.23 23.93 10.09
CA GLU A 45 -11.88 24.31 11.48
C GLU A 45 -12.00 23.15 12.48
N VAL A 46 -11.73 21.92 12.02
CA VAL A 46 -11.70 20.74 12.88
C VAL A 46 -10.35 20.68 13.60
N GLU A 47 -10.38 20.78 14.93
CA GLU A 47 -9.16 20.72 15.74
C GLU A 47 -8.49 19.35 15.67
N ALA A 48 -7.16 19.35 15.54
CA ALA A 48 -6.34 18.14 15.51
C ALA A 48 -6.11 17.59 16.93
N ASN A 49 -7.18 17.20 17.61
CA ASN A 49 -7.13 16.55 18.91
C ASN A 49 -6.92 15.02 18.76
N ILE A 50 -6.76 14.31 19.88
CA ILE A 50 -6.52 12.86 19.91
C ILE A 50 -7.64 12.09 19.19
N LEU A 51 -8.89 12.50 19.36
CA LEU A 51 -10.06 11.84 18.75
C LEU A 51 -10.10 12.07 17.24
N ALA A 52 -9.82 13.30 16.79
CA ALA A 52 -9.70 13.62 15.37
C ALA A 52 -8.58 12.80 14.70
N LEU A 53 -7.40 12.72 15.33
CA LEU A 53 -6.29 11.91 14.83
C LEU A 53 -6.62 10.42 14.81
N SER A 54 -7.37 9.91 15.80
CA SER A 54 -7.85 8.52 15.81
C SER A 54 -8.76 8.22 14.62
N GLY A 55 -9.56 9.20 14.16
CA GLY A 55 -10.38 9.05 12.95
C GLY A 55 -9.54 8.82 11.70
N ILE A 56 -8.40 9.51 11.57
CA ILE A 56 -7.46 9.29 10.47
C ILE A 56 -6.83 7.89 10.58
N VAL A 57 -6.36 7.52 11.78
CA VAL A 57 -5.77 6.21 12.07
C VAL A 57 -6.70 5.07 11.63
N ILE A 58 -7.97 5.12 12.01
CA ILE A 58 -8.98 4.12 11.61
C ILE A 58 -9.21 4.12 10.09
N ALA A 59 -9.09 5.27 9.43
CA ALA A 59 -9.27 5.37 7.99
C ALA A 59 -8.07 4.85 7.17
N VAL A 60 -6.85 4.80 7.74
CA VAL A 60 -5.62 4.39 7.04
C VAL A 60 -5.78 3.04 6.36
N GLY A 61 -6.35 2.04 7.05
CA GLY A 61 -6.59 0.72 6.45
C GLY A 61 -7.45 0.80 5.19
N THR A 62 -8.58 1.49 5.27
CA THR A 62 -9.50 1.65 4.12
C THR A 62 -8.85 2.45 2.98
N MET A 63 -8.02 3.46 3.30
CA MET A 63 -7.27 4.22 2.29
C MET A 63 -6.31 3.33 1.49
N VAL A 64 -5.61 2.44 2.19
CA VAL A 64 -4.64 1.52 1.58
C VAL A 64 -5.35 0.49 0.71
N ASP A 65 -6.46 -0.07 1.19
CA ASP A 65 -7.24 -1.08 0.45
C ASP A 65 -7.69 -0.56 -0.91
N MET A 66 -8.15 0.69 -0.99
CA MET A 66 -8.51 1.30 -2.28
C MET A 66 -7.32 1.39 -3.24
N GLY A 67 -6.18 1.81 -2.72
CA GLY A 67 -4.93 1.88 -3.49
C GLY A 67 -4.51 0.51 -4.00
N ILE A 68 -4.58 -0.52 -3.16
CA ILE A 68 -4.21 -1.90 -3.50
C ILE A 68 -5.15 -2.45 -4.59
N VAL A 69 -6.47 -2.40 -4.37
CA VAL A 69 -7.47 -2.94 -5.30
C VAL A 69 -7.33 -2.30 -6.68
N LEU A 70 -7.20 -0.97 -6.73
CA LEU A 70 -7.05 -0.27 -7.99
C LEU A 70 -5.72 -0.59 -8.69
N THR A 71 -4.61 -0.63 -7.95
CA THR A 71 -3.29 -0.92 -8.51
C THR A 71 -3.20 -2.36 -9.00
N GLU A 72 -3.78 -3.32 -8.28
CA GLU A 72 -3.80 -4.72 -8.69
C GLU A 72 -4.63 -4.91 -9.97
N ASN A 73 -5.78 -4.25 -10.08
CA ASN A 73 -6.57 -4.27 -11.31
C ASN A 73 -5.81 -3.65 -12.48
N MET A 74 -5.10 -2.53 -12.27
CA MET A 74 -4.23 -1.94 -13.29
C MET A 74 -3.14 -2.91 -13.76
N LEU A 75 -2.47 -3.60 -12.83
CA LEU A 75 -1.46 -4.60 -13.16
C LEU A 75 -2.04 -5.77 -13.95
N THR A 76 -3.24 -6.21 -13.61
CA THR A 76 -3.95 -7.29 -14.29
C THR A 76 -4.28 -6.90 -15.73
N HIS A 77 -4.79 -5.69 -15.95
CA HIS A 77 -5.03 -5.16 -17.28
C HIS A 77 -3.74 -5.00 -18.10
N LEU A 78 -2.67 -4.49 -17.49
CA LEU A 78 -1.37 -4.35 -18.16
C LEU A 78 -0.76 -5.71 -18.56
N LYS A 79 -0.94 -6.76 -17.75
CA LYS A 79 -0.48 -8.13 -18.08
C LYS A 79 -1.30 -8.76 -19.21
N LYS A 80 -2.60 -8.47 -19.29
CA LYS A 80 -3.53 -8.99 -20.30
C LYS A 80 -3.57 -8.16 -21.58
N ALA A 81 -3.02 -6.94 -21.55
CA ALA A 81 -3.10 -6.02 -22.69
C ALA A 81 -2.40 -6.60 -23.94
N PRO A 82 -3.05 -6.63 -25.09
CA PRO A 82 -2.40 -6.99 -26.34
C PRO A 82 -1.32 -5.96 -26.67
N ASN A 83 -0.24 -6.40 -27.33
CA ASN A 83 0.96 -5.60 -27.68
C ASN A 83 0.68 -4.26 -28.40
N LYS A 84 -0.55 -4.01 -28.84
CA LYS A 84 -0.99 -2.79 -29.55
C LYS A 84 -1.68 -1.77 -28.63
N GLU A 85 -2.02 -2.12 -27.38
CA GLU A 85 -2.71 -1.22 -26.48
C GLU A 85 -1.71 -0.34 -25.71
N THR A 86 -1.98 0.97 -25.64
CA THR A 86 -1.12 1.89 -24.88
C THR A 86 -1.33 1.67 -23.38
N ILE A 87 -0.27 1.86 -22.59
CA ILE A 87 -0.32 1.75 -21.12
C ILE A 87 -1.43 2.63 -20.54
N SER A 88 -1.58 3.84 -21.09
CA SER A 88 -2.61 4.79 -20.65
C SER A 88 -4.03 4.25 -20.85
N THR A 89 -4.33 3.62 -22.00
CA THR A 89 -5.65 3.04 -22.27
C THR A 89 -5.96 1.87 -21.35
N SER A 90 -4.97 1.00 -21.10
CA SER A 90 -5.13 -0.15 -20.18
C SER A 90 -5.39 0.32 -18.76
N ILE A 91 -4.65 1.32 -18.25
CA ILE A 91 -4.85 1.89 -16.91
C ILE A 91 -6.21 2.58 -16.82
N THR A 92 -6.62 3.31 -17.85
CA THR A 92 -7.95 3.98 -17.86
C THR A 92 -9.09 2.97 -17.82
N LYS A 93 -9.00 1.87 -18.57
CA LYS A 93 -9.99 0.78 -18.53
C LYS A 93 -10.05 0.15 -17.14
N ALA A 94 -8.91 -0.22 -16.58
CA ALA A 94 -8.83 -0.79 -15.24
C ALA A 94 -9.45 0.13 -14.17
N THR A 95 -9.15 1.43 -14.25
CA THR A 95 -9.71 2.41 -13.31
C THR A 95 -11.23 2.52 -13.45
N LYS A 96 -11.75 2.61 -14.68
CA LYS A 96 -13.20 2.71 -14.95
C LYS A 96 -13.97 1.48 -14.48
N GLU A 97 -13.36 0.30 -14.52
CA GLU A 97 -13.98 -0.95 -14.08
C GLU A 97 -14.19 -0.98 -12.58
N VAL A 98 -13.21 -0.55 -11.80
CA VAL A 98 -13.24 -0.67 -10.33
C VAL A 98 -13.79 0.58 -9.65
N ALA A 99 -13.71 1.76 -10.28
CA ALA A 99 -14.13 3.02 -9.68
C ALA A 99 -15.59 3.01 -9.15
N PRO A 100 -16.60 2.47 -9.85
CA PRO A 100 -17.96 2.42 -9.32
C PRO A 100 -18.06 1.61 -8.02
N ALA A 101 -17.36 0.47 -7.94
CA ALA A 101 -17.35 -0.36 -6.75
C ALA A 101 -16.70 0.37 -5.56
N ILE A 102 -15.57 1.04 -5.78
CA ILE A 102 -14.89 1.85 -4.76
C ILE A 102 -15.80 2.98 -4.28
N ILE A 103 -16.42 3.74 -5.20
CA ILE A 103 -17.32 4.85 -4.87
C ILE A 103 -18.50 4.35 -4.03
N THR A 104 -19.13 3.24 -4.41
CA THR A 104 -20.27 2.68 -3.70
C THR A 104 -19.89 2.21 -2.29
N ALA A 105 -18.76 1.49 -2.15
CA ALA A 105 -18.27 1.03 -0.87
C ALA A 105 -17.98 2.19 0.10
N LEU A 106 -17.34 3.26 -0.43
CA LEU A 106 -17.06 4.45 0.36
C LEU A 106 -18.32 5.24 0.72
N ALA A 107 -19.22 5.43 -0.23
CA ALA A 107 -20.49 6.10 0.02
C ALA A 107 -21.26 5.39 1.13
N THR A 108 -21.32 4.06 1.10
CA THR A 108 -21.97 3.26 2.15
C THR A 108 -21.28 3.46 3.51
N THR A 109 -19.95 3.46 3.52
CA THR A 109 -19.18 3.71 4.76
C THR A 109 -19.45 5.12 5.31
N ILE A 110 -19.44 6.15 4.47
CA ILE A 110 -19.69 7.54 4.88
C ILE A 110 -21.12 7.67 5.41
N VAL A 111 -22.12 7.11 4.71
CA VAL A 111 -23.52 7.13 5.15
C VAL A 111 -23.71 6.47 6.51
N SER A 112 -22.97 5.40 6.82
CA SER A 112 -23.03 4.73 8.12
C SER A 112 -22.57 5.62 9.29
N PHE A 113 -21.78 6.69 9.01
CA PHE A 113 -21.36 7.66 10.01
C PHE A 113 -22.32 8.86 10.17
N LEU A 114 -23.33 9.03 9.29
CA LEU A 114 -24.29 10.13 9.39
C LEU A 114 -24.98 10.23 10.78
N PRO A 115 -25.39 9.14 11.43
CA PRO A 115 -25.97 9.22 12.76
C PRO A 115 -25.07 9.87 13.81
N VAL A 116 -23.73 9.71 13.67
CA VAL A 116 -22.78 10.31 14.61
C VAL A 116 -22.81 11.84 14.57
N PHE A 117 -23.11 12.44 13.41
CA PHE A 117 -23.21 13.90 13.28
C PHE A 117 -24.46 14.46 13.97
N THR A 118 -25.47 13.63 14.20
CA THR A 118 -26.73 14.05 14.90
C THR A 118 -26.66 13.86 16.42
N MET A 119 -25.61 13.21 16.93
CA MET A 119 -25.40 13.04 18.37
C MET A 119 -25.28 14.39 19.07
N VAL A 120 -25.93 14.50 20.23
CA VAL A 120 -25.94 15.69 21.08
C VAL A 120 -25.24 15.44 22.41
N ALA A 121 -25.07 16.47 23.22
CA ALA A 121 -24.42 16.42 24.53
C ALA A 121 -22.96 15.95 24.48
N GLU A 122 -22.48 15.28 25.51
CA GLU A 122 -21.06 14.88 25.67
C GLU A 122 -20.60 13.88 24.62
N GLU A 123 -21.45 12.93 24.25
CA GLU A 123 -21.15 11.92 23.21
C GLU A 123 -20.91 12.60 21.85
N GLY A 124 -21.75 13.59 21.50
CA GLY A 124 -21.57 14.36 20.27
C GLY A 124 -20.24 15.12 20.25
N LYS A 125 -19.85 15.74 21.36
CA LYS A 125 -18.58 16.46 21.48
C LYS A 125 -17.36 15.51 21.24
N LEU A 126 -17.47 14.28 21.74
CA LEU A 126 -16.40 13.29 21.61
C LEU A 126 -16.31 12.69 20.21
N PHE A 127 -17.43 12.25 19.64
CA PHE A 127 -17.42 11.46 18.40
C PHE A 127 -17.49 12.28 17.10
N ARG A 128 -18.00 13.52 17.15
CA ARG A 128 -18.06 14.39 15.95
C ARG A 128 -16.67 14.63 15.32
N PRO A 129 -15.61 15.02 16.06
CA PRO A 129 -14.29 15.22 15.46
C PRO A 129 -13.77 13.97 14.76
N LEU A 130 -13.95 12.80 15.38
CA LEU A 130 -13.58 11.50 14.81
C LEU A 130 -14.36 11.20 13.52
N ALA A 131 -15.68 11.45 13.50
CA ALA A 131 -16.51 11.23 12.32
C ALA A 131 -16.11 12.16 11.16
N PHE A 132 -15.85 13.44 11.44
CA PHE A 132 -15.38 14.39 10.44
C PHE A 132 -14.06 13.98 9.83
N THR A 133 -13.06 13.67 10.64
CA THR A 133 -11.73 13.33 10.16
C THR A 133 -11.73 12.02 9.40
N LYS A 134 -12.47 11.00 9.87
CA LYS A 134 -12.63 9.75 9.13
C LYS A 134 -13.31 9.99 7.77
N THR A 135 -14.35 10.80 7.73
CA THR A 135 -15.05 11.14 6.47
C THR A 135 -14.13 11.89 5.51
N PHE A 136 -13.39 12.90 5.99
CA PHE A 136 -12.42 13.64 5.17
C PHE A 136 -11.32 12.73 4.64
N ALA A 137 -10.80 11.83 5.47
CA ALA A 137 -9.80 10.85 5.09
C ALA A 137 -10.29 9.92 3.98
N LEU A 138 -11.53 9.43 4.10
CA LEU A 138 -12.14 8.58 3.07
C LEU A 138 -12.36 9.33 1.76
N ILE A 139 -12.86 10.57 1.81
CA ILE A 139 -13.03 11.42 0.60
C ILE A 139 -11.67 11.72 -0.04
N ALA A 140 -10.69 12.10 0.77
CA ALA A 140 -9.32 12.35 0.29
C ALA A 140 -8.74 11.11 -0.42
N SER A 141 -8.90 9.93 0.20
CA SER A 141 -8.44 8.67 -0.39
C SER A 141 -9.15 8.35 -1.71
N LEU A 142 -10.45 8.61 -1.82
CA LEU A 142 -11.19 8.45 -3.06
C LEU A 142 -10.60 9.32 -4.19
N VAL A 143 -10.38 10.60 -3.89
CA VAL A 143 -9.81 11.56 -4.85
C VAL A 143 -8.41 11.11 -5.27
N VAL A 144 -7.56 10.74 -4.31
CA VAL A 144 -6.19 10.26 -4.59
C VAL A 144 -6.23 8.98 -5.43
N SER A 145 -7.05 8.01 -5.05
CA SER A 145 -7.11 6.72 -5.74
C SER A 145 -7.65 6.85 -7.16
N ILE A 146 -8.69 7.64 -7.41
CA ILE A 146 -9.31 7.70 -8.75
C ILE A 146 -8.60 8.69 -9.68
N LEU A 147 -8.07 9.81 -9.16
CA LEU A 147 -7.49 10.87 -9.99
C LEU A 147 -5.97 10.86 -10.02
N ILE A 148 -5.34 10.79 -8.85
CA ILE A 148 -3.89 10.94 -8.73
C ILE A 148 -3.16 9.63 -9.05
N LEU A 149 -3.61 8.53 -8.46
CA LEU A 149 -2.94 7.23 -8.58
C LEU A 149 -2.87 6.71 -10.02
N PRO A 150 -3.94 6.77 -10.86
CA PRO A 150 -3.84 6.37 -12.26
C PRO A 150 -2.87 7.23 -13.07
N SER A 151 -2.81 8.53 -12.79
CA SER A 151 -1.91 9.45 -13.48
C SER A 151 -0.44 9.15 -13.18
N ILE A 152 -0.12 8.86 -11.91
CA ILE A 152 1.22 8.45 -11.51
C ILE A 152 1.52 7.03 -12.05
N ALA A 153 0.54 6.12 -12.07
CA ALA A 153 0.68 4.78 -12.60
C ALA A 153 1.10 4.79 -14.08
N VAL A 154 0.45 5.63 -14.91
CA VAL A 154 0.84 5.79 -16.32
C VAL A 154 2.32 6.19 -16.43
N GLN A 155 2.79 7.15 -15.64
CA GLN A 155 4.18 7.58 -15.68
C GLN A 155 5.13 6.48 -15.19
N LEU A 156 4.80 5.83 -14.07
CA LEU A 156 5.64 4.83 -13.44
C LEU A 156 5.78 3.54 -14.28
N PHE A 157 4.68 3.10 -14.91
CA PHE A 157 4.68 1.90 -15.75
C PHE A 157 5.14 2.17 -17.19
N SER A 158 5.09 3.43 -17.66
CA SER A 158 5.63 3.84 -18.97
C SER A 158 7.16 3.97 -18.98
N ILE A 159 7.81 4.00 -17.82
CA ILE A 159 9.27 3.99 -17.75
C ILE A 159 9.77 2.66 -18.32
N ASP A 160 10.11 2.67 -19.60
CA ASP A 160 10.60 1.50 -20.30
C ASP A 160 12.00 1.12 -19.78
N SER A 161 12.05 0.02 -19.05
CA SER A 161 13.30 -0.58 -18.52
C SER A 161 14.22 -1.10 -19.63
N LYS A 162 13.81 -1.03 -20.91
CA LYS A 162 14.60 -1.53 -22.03
C LYS A 162 15.80 -0.64 -22.37
N ASN A 163 15.78 0.63 -21.99
CA ASN A 163 16.94 1.48 -22.20
C ASN A 163 17.97 1.30 -21.09
N LYS A 164 18.93 0.39 -21.32
CA LYS A 164 19.99 0.03 -20.38
C LYS A 164 20.75 1.25 -19.81
N GLN A 165 21.01 2.25 -20.62
CA GLN A 165 21.71 3.48 -20.17
C GLN A 165 20.88 4.28 -19.19
N LYS A 166 19.58 4.46 -19.44
CA LYS A 166 18.67 5.15 -18.50
C LYS A 166 18.53 4.39 -17.18
N SER A 167 18.40 3.06 -17.23
CA SER A 167 18.34 2.21 -16.03
C SER A 167 19.59 2.35 -15.18
N ILE A 168 20.78 2.33 -15.78
CA ILE A 168 22.06 2.53 -15.08
C ILE A 168 22.12 3.95 -14.46
N PHE A 169 21.74 4.97 -15.21
CA PHE A 169 21.76 6.35 -14.73
C PHE A 169 20.85 6.52 -13.49
N TYR A 170 19.61 6.02 -13.52
CA TYR A 170 18.69 6.08 -12.37
C TYR A 170 19.22 5.30 -11.17
N SER A 171 19.82 4.14 -11.38
CA SER A 171 20.36 3.32 -10.29
C SER A 171 21.57 3.99 -9.63
N VAL A 172 22.47 4.57 -10.42
CA VAL A 172 23.63 5.31 -9.91
C VAL A 172 23.17 6.60 -9.18
N SER A 173 22.21 7.32 -9.74
CA SER A 173 21.62 8.50 -9.10
C SER A 173 20.97 8.16 -7.76
N LEU A 174 20.26 7.03 -7.68
CA LEU A 174 19.65 6.53 -6.44
C LEU A 174 20.72 6.20 -5.39
N ILE A 175 21.80 5.53 -5.78
CA ILE A 175 22.91 5.19 -4.86
C ILE A 175 23.57 6.46 -4.34
N LEU A 176 23.87 7.42 -5.23
CA LEU A 176 24.48 8.70 -4.85
C LEU A 176 23.57 9.49 -3.90
N PHE A 177 22.29 9.61 -4.22
CA PHE A 177 21.32 10.29 -3.36
C PHE A 177 21.21 9.59 -1.99
N SER A 178 21.13 8.26 -1.99
CA SER A 178 21.07 7.49 -0.75
C SER A 178 22.34 7.60 0.08
N SER A 179 23.52 7.68 -0.56
CA SER A 179 24.78 7.90 0.17
C SER A 179 24.84 9.28 0.84
N LEU A 180 24.21 10.30 0.24
CA LEU A 180 24.07 11.62 0.89
C LEU A 180 23.21 11.54 2.15
N LEU A 181 22.19 10.67 2.21
CA LEU A 181 21.36 10.50 3.40
C LEU A 181 22.13 9.93 4.60
N LEU A 182 23.29 9.29 4.39
CA LEU A 182 24.18 8.89 5.50
C LEU A 182 24.72 10.09 6.27
N PHE A 183 24.96 11.22 5.58
CA PHE A 183 25.44 12.46 6.22
C PHE A 183 24.34 13.20 6.99
N TYR A 184 23.07 12.94 6.67
CA TYR A 184 21.90 13.57 7.32
C TYR A 184 21.28 12.73 8.45
N GLU A 185 22.02 11.79 9.02
CA GLU A 185 21.58 10.92 10.14
C GLU A 185 20.36 10.02 9.83
N TYR A 186 20.12 9.70 8.55
CA TYR A 186 19.10 8.73 8.13
C TYR A 186 19.72 7.42 7.61
N PRO A 187 20.52 6.70 8.42
CA PRO A 187 21.30 5.55 7.93
C PRO A 187 20.42 4.42 7.38
N ILE A 188 19.23 4.21 7.93
CA ILE A 188 18.33 3.14 7.49
C ILE A 188 17.84 3.39 6.08
N LEU A 189 17.34 4.61 5.79
CA LEU A 189 16.88 4.99 4.45
C LEU A 189 18.03 4.96 3.44
N ALA A 190 19.22 5.38 3.85
CA ALA A 190 20.41 5.31 3.04
C ALA A 190 20.77 3.87 2.66
N PHE A 191 20.83 2.94 3.63
CA PHE A 191 21.10 1.53 3.37
C PHE A 191 20.08 0.90 2.42
N ILE A 192 18.79 1.18 2.60
CA ILE A 192 17.73 0.67 1.72
C ILE A 192 17.95 1.17 0.30
N GLY A 193 18.11 2.47 0.12
CA GLY A 193 18.29 3.07 -1.20
C GLY A 193 19.55 2.57 -1.90
N ILE A 194 20.65 2.36 -1.17
CA ILE A 194 21.89 1.77 -1.70
C ILE A 194 21.63 0.34 -2.16
N ILE A 195 20.98 -0.49 -1.36
CA ILE A 195 20.69 -1.89 -1.70
C ILE A 195 19.78 -1.96 -2.92
N VAL A 196 18.70 -1.17 -2.96
CA VAL A 196 17.79 -1.10 -4.11
C VAL A 196 18.54 -0.65 -5.37
N GLY A 197 19.40 0.36 -5.24
CA GLY A 197 20.24 0.85 -6.34
C GLY A 197 21.20 -0.21 -6.87
N ILE A 198 21.88 -0.97 -5.99
CA ILE A 198 22.79 -2.07 -6.36
C ILE A 198 22.02 -3.18 -7.07
N PHE A 199 20.86 -3.59 -6.57
CA PHE A 199 20.04 -4.60 -7.22
C PHE A 199 19.55 -4.14 -8.61
N ASN A 200 19.13 -2.89 -8.77
CA ASN A 200 18.72 -2.37 -10.06
C ASN A 200 19.90 -2.27 -11.05
N LEU A 201 21.11 -1.93 -10.59
CA LEU A 201 22.33 -1.98 -11.40
C LEU A 201 22.64 -3.42 -11.82
N GLY A 202 22.60 -4.38 -10.89
CA GLY A 202 22.81 -5.79 -11.18
C GLY A 202 21.89 -6.30 -12.29
N LYS A 203 20.60 -5.96 -12.22
CA LYS A 203 19.62 -6.31 -13.26
C LYS A 203 19.98 -5.75 -14.64
N SER A 204 20.62 -4.58 -14.69
CA SER A 204 21.04 -3.94 -15.95
C SER A 204 22.29 -4.59 -16.55
N ILE A 205 23.09 -5.30 -15.74
CA ILE A 205 24.38 -5.90 -16.16
C ILE A 205 24.23 -7.38 -16.51
N ILE A 206 23.33 -8.09 -15.83
CA ILE A 206 23.15 -9.54 -15.94
C ILE A 206 22.61 -9.94 -17.33
N HIS A 207 23.10 -11.08 -17.83
CA HIS A 207 22.71 -11.65 -19.11
C HIS A 207 21.24 -12.12 -19.07
N GLN A 208 20.53 -11.99 -20.22
CA GLN A 208 19.09 -12.28 -20.32
C GLN A 208 18.67 -13.68 -19.82
N GLY A 209 19.54 -14.68 -19.93
CA GLY A 209 19.25 -16.03 -19.48
C GLY A 209 19.08 -16.21 -17.96
N TYR A 210 19.65 -15.31 -17.17
CA TYR A 210 19.59 -15.39 -15.69
C TYR A 210 18.63 -14.36 -15.05
N LEU A 211 17.94 -13.54 -15.85
CA LEU A 211 17.08 -12.48 -15.36
C LEU A 211 15.93 -12.97 -14.48
N THR A 212 15.31 -14.08 -14.84
CA THR A 212 14.20 -14.66 -14.06
C THR A 212 14.63 -15.14 -12.68
N LEU A 213 15.81 -15.75 -12.60
CA LEU A 213 16.40 -16.17 -11.33
C LEU A 213 16.80 -14.96 -10.48
N TYR A 214 17.42 -13.97 -11.13
CA TYR A 214 17.83 -12.74 -10.47
C TYR A 214 16.63 -11.98 -9.90
N ASP A 215 15.54 -11.82 -10.66
CA ASP A 215 14.31 -11.16 -10.21
C ASP A 215 13.68 -11.88 -8.99
N LYS A 216 13.73 -13.22 -8.95
CA LYS A 216 13.28 -13.98 -7.78
C LYS A 216 14.17 -13.70 -6.57
N ILE A 217 15.50 -13.78 -6.71
CA ILE A 217 16.45 -13.51 -5.61
C ILE A 217 16.27 -12.07 -5.10
N GLN A 218 16.17 -11.11 -6.00
CA GLN A 218 15.95 -9.71 -5.68
C GLN A 218 14.67 -9.51 -4.85
N ASN A 219 13.57 -10.13 -5.25
CA ASN A 219 12.31 -10.05 -4.52
C ASN A 219 12.41 -10.65 -3.12
N TYR A 220 13.05 -11.83 -2.96
CA TYR A 220 13.27 -12.42 -1.64
C TYR A 220 14.14 -11.53 -0.75
N CYS A 221 15.22 -10.94 -1.30
CA CYS A 221 16.06 -10.01 -0.56
C CYS A 221 15.26 -8.77 -0.11
N TYR A 222 14.41 -8.21 -0.96
CA TYR A 222 13.55 -7.08 -0.57
C TYR A 222 12.58 -7.45 0.55
N VAL A 223 11.94 -8.62 0.48
CA VAL A 223 11.05 -9.10 1.54
C VAL A 223 11.79 -9.25 2.87
N LEU A 224 13.01 -9.83 2.86
CA LEU A 224 13.81 -9.97 4.07
C LEU A 224 14.22 -8.61 4.66
N ILE A 225 14.67 -7.67 3.83
CA ILE A 225 15.04 -6.32 4.26
C ILE A 225 13.84 -5.58 4.85
N LEU A 226 12.70 -5.62 4.17
CA LEU A 226 11.47 -5.00 4.63
C LEU A 226 10.96 -5.65 5.92
N GLY A 227 11.01 -6.98 6.01
CA GLY A 227 10.65 -7.72 7.24
C GLY A 227 11.55 -7.35 8.42
N PHE A 228 12.85 -7.17 8.18
CA PHE A 228 13.80 -6.71 9.20
C PHE A 228 13.51 -5.28 9.67
N LEU A 229 13.20 -4.38 8.73
CA LEU A 229 12.80 -3.01 9.03
C LEU A 229 11.51 -2.96 9.82
N LEU A 230 10.51 -3.74 9.40
CA LEU A 230 9.24 -3.84 10.10
C LEU A 230 9.45 -4.34 11.54
N ALA A 231 10.26 -5.38 11.73
CA ALA A 231 10.59 -5.90 13.05
C ALA A 231 11.27 -4.86 13.94
N ARG A 232 12.14 -4.01 13.36
CA ARG A 232 12.85 -2.95 14.10
C ARG A 232 11.93 -1.79 14.49
N ILE A 233 10.95 -1.44 13.65
CA ILE A 233 10.07 -0.29 13.88
C ILE A 233 8.88 -0.69 14.75
N TRP A 234 8.27 -1.83 14.45
CA TRP A 234 7.07 -2.28 15.14
C TRP A 234 7.35 -2.92 16.50
N MET A 235 8.48 -3.66 16.62
CA MET A 235 8.86 -4.40 17.86
C MET A 235 7.69 -5.14 18.50
N PRO A 236 7.04 -6.08 17.81
CA PRO A 236 5.78 -6.70 18.27
C PRO A 236 5.92 -7.45 19.62
N LEU A 237 7.09 -7.98 19.94
CA LEU A 237 7.36 -8.63 21.23
C LEU A 237 7.82 -7.64 22.32
N GLY A 238 7.96 -6.35 21.97
CA GLY A 238 8.42 -5.30 22.87
C GLY A 238 9.92 -5.08 22.86
N VAL A 239 10.35 -3.97 23.49
CA VAL A 239 11.75 -3.51 23.53
C VAL A 239 12.68 -4.42 24.35
N ASN A 240 12.13 -5.26 25.23
CA ASN A 240 12.91 -6.16 26.07
C ASN A 240 13.39 -7.43 25.33
N HIS A 241 12.84 -7.70 24.15
CA HIS A 241 13.23 -8.82 23.30
C HIS A 241 14.28 -8.42 22.28
N SER A 242 15.15 -9.38 21.90
CA SER A 242 16.17 -9.12 20.89
C SER A 242 15.54 -8.79 19.54
N LEU A 243 16.26 -8.03 18.72
CA LEU A 243 15.81 -7.68 17.38
C LEU A 243 15.59 -8.92 16.50
N PHE A 244 16.40 -9.97 16.68
CA PHE A 244 16.24 -11.25 16.01
C PHE A 244 14.93 -11.95 16.40
N SER A 245 14.56 -11.95 17.71
CA SER A 245 13.29 -12.52 18.15
C SER A 245 12.09 -11.81 17.51
N ASN A 246 12.12 -10.47 17.47
CA ASN A 246 11.10 -9.66 16.80
C ASN A 246 11.03 -9.96 15.28
N PHE A 247 12.18 -10.13 14.63
CA PHE A 247 12.27 -10.46 13.22
C PHE A 247 11.67 -11.84 12.91
N PHE A 248 12.05 -12.87 13.66
CA PHE A 248 11.49 -14.21 13.50
C PHE A 248 9.98 -14.22 13.72
N PHE A 249 9.50 -13.50 14.72
CA PHE A 249 8.07 -13.38 14.98
C PHE A 249 7.32 -12.75 13.79
N VAL A 250 7.84 -11.66 13.24
CA VAL A 250 7.26 -11.01 12.04
C VAL A 250 7.26 -11.97 10.85
N VAL A 251 8.38 -12.66 10.59
CA VAL A 251 8.48 -13.62 9.49
C VAL A 251 7.48 -14.77 9.66
N ILE A 252 7.34 -15.32 10.86
CA ILE A 252 6.40 -16.41 11.15
C ILE A 252 4.96 -15.94 10.90
N ILE A 253 4.56 -14.78 11.45
CA ILE A 253 3.20 -14.26 11.28
C ILE A 253 2.91 -13.97 9.80
N VAL A 254 3.80 -13.28 9.11
CA VAL A 254 3.59 -12.94 7.70
C VAL A 254 3.53 -14.21 6.85
N SER A 255 4.43 -15.17 7.08
CA SER A 255 4.41 -16.45 6.35
C SER A 255 3.15 -17.27 6.64
N PHE A 256 2.69 -17.27 7.89
CA PHE A 256 1.44 -17.93 8.27
C PHE A 256 0.23 -17.30 7.58
N LEU A 257 0.12 -15.96 7.61
CA LEU A 257 -0.98 -15.23 6.94
C LEU A 257 -0.96 -15.45 5.43
N CYS A 258 0.21 -15.32 4.79
CA CYS A 258 0.35 -15.58 3.36
C CYS A 258 0.02 -17.03 3.01
N GLY A 259 0.46 -18.00 3.82
CA GLY A 259 0.14 -19.41 3.64
C GLY A 259 -1.36 -19.68 3.77
N LEU A 260 -2.01 -19.10 4.78
CA LEU A 260 -3.45 -19.21 4.99
C LEU A 260 -4.25 -18.63 3.80
N VAL A 261 -3.87 -17.43 3.33
CA VAL A 261 -4.49 -16.81 2.15
C VAL A 261 -4.28 -17.67 0.91
N SER A 262 -3.07 -18.20 0.71
CA SER A 262 -2.77 -19.09 -0.43
C SER A 262 -3.63 -20.35 -0.40
N LEU A 263 -3.81 -20.97 0.78
CA LEU A 263 -4.71 -22.12 0.96
C LEU A 263 -6.15 -21.75 0.63
N ILE A 264 -6.63 -20.60 1.13
CA ILE A 264 -8.00 -20.16 0.82
C ILE A 264 -8.18 -19.98 -0.68
N ILE A 265 -7.23 -19.37 -1.39
CA ILE A 265 -7.29 -19.17 -2.84
C ILE A 265 -7.28 -20.52 -3.58
N GLU A 266 -6.44 -21.46 -3.18
CA GLU A 266 -6.33 -22.79 -3.80
C GLU A 266 -7.62 -23.60 -3.63
N TYR A 267 -8.22 -23.56 -2.45
CA TYR A 267 -9.46 -24.30 -2.16
C TYR A 267 -10.74 -23.48 -2.38
N TYR A 268 -10.64 -22.25 -2.89
CA TYR A 268 -11.77 -21.33 -3.03
C TYR A 268 -12.92 -21.91 -3.84
N GLU A 269 -12.62 -22.50 -5.00
CA GLU A 269 -13.65 -23.10 -5.88
C GLU A 269 -14.37 -24.26 -5.20
N LEU A 270 -13.66 -25.10 -4.45
CA LEU A 270 -14.21 -26.23 -3.71
C LEU A 270 -15.07 -25.75 -2.55
N ILE A 271 -14.59 -24.78 -1.78
CA ILE A 271 -15.32 -24.16 -0.67
C ILE A 271 -16.60 -23.49 -1.19
N LEU A 272 -16.49 -22.72 -2.28
CA LEU A 272 -17.63 -22.03 -2.88
C LEU A 272 -18.67 -23.03 -3.41
N GLY A 273 -18.25 -24.10 -4.09
CA GLY A 273 -19.13 -25.16 -4.56
C GLY A 273 -19.90 -25.81 -3.40
N PHE A 274 -19.20 -26.19 -2.34
CA PHE A 274 -19.81 -26.76 -1.14
C PHE A 274 -20.82 -25.81 -0.47
N LEU A 275 -20.50 -24.51 -0.35
CA LEU A 275 -21.39 -23.50 0.22
C LEU A 275 -22.63 -23.27 -0.66
N LEU A 276 -22.49 -23.31 -1.98
CA LEU A 276 -23.61 -23.16 -2.92
C LEU A 276 -24.52 -24.37 -2.91
N ASP A 277 -24.00 -25.59 -2.71
CA ASP A 277 -24.80 -26.80 -2.56
C ASP A 277 -25.60 -26.76 -1.26
N LEU A 278 -25.05 -26.21 -0.19
CA LEU A 278 -25.67 -26.02 1.11
C LEU A 278 -26.44 -24.70 1.27
N ARG A 279 -26.77 -24.02 0.16
CA ARG A 279 -27.38 -22.68 0.16
C ARG A 279 -28.63 -22.55 1.04
N PHE A 280 -29.45 -23.59 1.10
CA PHE A 280 -30.67 -23.59 1.94
C PHE A 280 -30.38 -23.62 3.45
N LEU A 281 -29.22 -24.11 3.86
CA LEU A 281 -28.79 -24.14 5.25
C LEU A 281 -28.20 -22.81 5.71
N PHE A 282 -27.68 -22.00 4.76
CA PHE A 282 -27.09 -20.69 5.04
C PHE A 282 -28.06 -19.52 4.80
N LEU A 283 -29.16 -19.73 4.05
CA LEU A 283 -30.18 -18.70 3.76
C LEU A 283 -31.45 -18.86 4.66
N GLY A 284 -31.57 -19.94 5.41
CA GLY A 284 -32.60 -20.14 6.42
C GLY A 284 -32.19 -19.59 7.74
#